data_9d48da600868782d6c26a1ee8a53dc85
#
_entry.id   9d48da600868782d6c26a1ee8a53dc85
#
_cell.length_a   1.000
_cell.length_b   1.000
_cell.length_c   1.000
_cell.angle_alpha   90.00
_cell.angle_beta   90.00
_cell.angle_gamma   90.00
#
_symmetry.space_group_name_H-M   'P 1'
#
loop_
_entity.id
_entity.type
_entity.pdbx_description
1 polymer ?
#
loop_
_entity_poly.entity_id
_entity_poly.type
_entity_poly.pdbx_seq_one_letter_code
_entity_poly.pdbx_strand_id
1 'polypeptide(L)'
;MSLLEIRIALILGLLVAGITPAQAESATTALSVIEQQVTKGRAAKTGYTRAQFGPVWADVDRNGCDTRNDILKRDLTDEVFRAKTRDCVVESGTLLDPFSGETINFVRGNTSSMDVQIDHVIALSNAWQTGAFKLSIKERTALANDPLNLLAVKGRLNSQKGDGDAATWLPPLKSYRCDYVARQIAVKLKYKLWFTAPEKEAMVRILKSCPEKVLPKD
;
A
#
# COMPACT_ATOMS: atom_id res chain seq x y z
N MET A 1 62.11 -35.38 -60.31
CA MET A 1 61.20 -34.23 -60.16
C MET A 1 60.01 -34.71 -59.39
N SER A 2 59.97 -34.39 -58.08
CA SER A 2 58.95 -34.89 -57.12
C SER A 2 57.91 -33.80 -56.83
N LEU A 3 56.69 -34.09 -57.11
CA LEU A 3 55.53 -33.22 -56.80
C LEU A 3 55.10 -33.42 -55.33
N LEU A 4 55.23 -32.34 -54.58
CA LEU A 4 54.84 -32.32 -53.15
C LEU A 4 53.37 -31.90 -53.05
N GLU A 5 52.47 -32.83 -52.66
CA GLU A 5 51.06 -32.56 -52.41
C GLU A 5 50.89 -31.94 -51.03
N ILE A 6 50.39 -30.71 -50.98
CA ILE A 6 50.01 -30.03 -49.73
C ILE A 6 48.54 -30.37 -49.44
N ARG A 7 48.30 -31.15 -48.39
CA ARG A 7 46.94 -31.41 -47.86
C ARG A 7 46.56 -30.32 -46.85
N ILE A 8 45.63 -29.47 -47.22
CA ILE A 8 45.02 -28.45 -46.33
C ILE A 8 43.94 -29.18 -45.51
N ALA A 9 44.17 -29.31 -44.19
CA ALA A 9 43.15 -29.80 -43.26
C ALA A 9 42.26 -28.64 -42.82
N LEU A 10 41.00 -28.66 -43.19
CA LEU A 10 39.97 -27.73 -42.73
C LEU A 10 39.53 -28.15 -41.35
N ILE A 11 39.91 -27.41 -40.31
CA ILE A 11 39.39 -27.58 -38.95
C ILE A 11 38.10 -26.79 -38.84
N LEU A 12 36.96 -27.49 -38.84
CA LEU A 12 35.64 -26.94 -38.60
C LEU A 12 35.46 -26.76 -37.09
N GLY A 13 35.67 -25.53 -36.57
CA GLY A 13 35.43 -25.20 -35.16
C GLY A 13 33.93 -25.10 -34.89
N LEU A 14 33.37 -26.04 -34.13
CA LEU A 14 32.03 -25.96 -33.60
C LEU A 14 32.00 -24.91 -32.48
N LEU A 15 31.40 -23.73 -32.77
CA LEU A 15 31.04 -22.74 -31.75
C LEU A 15 29.79 -23.25 -30.99
N VAL A 16 29.98 -23.86 -29.82
CA VAL A 16 28.88 -24.14 -28.86
C VAL A 16 28.53 -22.82 -28.18
N ALA A 17 27.48 -22.17 -28.66
CA ALA A 17 26.87 -21.04 -27.95
C ALA A 17 26.25 -21.54 -26.63
N GLY A 18 26.92 -21.29 -25.52
CA GLY A 18 26.41 -21.57 -24.20
C GLY A 18 25.18 -20.71 -23.93
N ILE A 19 23.99 -21.34 -23.86
CA ILE A 19 22.76 -20.70 -23.38
C ILE A 19 22.89 -20.63 -21.87
N THR A 20 23.30 -19.45 -21.36
CA THR A 20 23.18 -19.17 -19.92
C THR A 20 21.70 -19.04 -19.60
N PRO A 21 21.15 -19.84 -18.63
CA PRO A 21 19.78 -19.64 -18.22
C PRO A 21 19.64 -18.24 -17.62
N ALA A 22 18.71 -17.45 -18.15
CA ALA A 22 18.34 -16.16 -17.55
C ALA A 22 17.85 -16.48 -16.10
N GLN A 23 18.62 -16.04 -15.13
CA GLN A 23 18.21 -16.09 -13.74
C GLN A 23 17.00 -15.17 -13.60
N ALA A 24 15.81 -15.77 -13.40
CA ALA A 24 14.61 -15.01 -13.04
C ALA A 24 14.91 -14.30 -11.72
N GLU A 25 14.97 -12.97 -11.77
CA GLU A 25 15.10 -12.12 -10.57
C GLU A 25 13.88 -12.41 -9.70
N SER A 26 14.08 -13.11 -8.57
CA SER A 26 12.99 -13.41 -7.66
C SER A 26 12.45 -12.09 -7.10
N ALA A 27 11.18 -11.82 -7.32
CA ALA A 27 10.54 -10.60 -6.80
C ALA A 27 10.74 -10.52 -5.28
N THR A 28 11.21 -9.36 -4.80
CA THR A 28 11.40 -9.14 -3.36
C THR A 28 10.07 -9.21 -2.64
N THR A 29 9.90 -10.17 -1.75
CA THR A 29 8.64 -10.40 -1.03
C THR A 29 8.47 -9.45 0.15
N ALA A 30 7.22 -9.18 0.55
CA ALA A 30 6.92 -8.36 1.73
C ALA A 30 7.54 -8.94 3.01
N LEU A 31 7.62 -10.29 3.10
CA LEU A 31 8.24 -10.97 4.23
C LEU A 31 9.74 -10.67 4.29
N SER A 32 10.47 -10.85 3.19
CA SER A 32 11.90 -10.57 3.15
C SER A 32 12.23 -9.10 3.46
N VAL A 33 11.35 -8.19 3.01
CA VAL A 33 11.51 -6.75 3.26
C VAL A 33 11.33 -6.42 4.74
N ILE A 34 10.24 -6.91 5.38
CA ILE A 34 9.97 -6.58 6.79
C ILE A 34 11.00 -7.21 7.74
N GLU A 35 11.51 -8.39 7.44
CA GLU A 35 12.53 -9.04 8.26
C GLU A 35 13.82 -8.22 8.39
N GLN A 36 14.17 -7.46 7.35
CA GLN A 36 15.34 -6.60 7.33
C GLN A 36 15.13 -5.25 8.05
N GLN A 37 13.89 -4.87 8.41
CA GLN A 37 13.63 -3.58 9.03
C GLN A 37 14.08 -3.52 10.48
N VAL A 38 14.80 -2.45 10.82
CA VAL A 38 15.17 -2.12 12.20
C VAL A 38 13.95 -1.56 12.94
N THR A 39 13.77 -1.97 14.19
CA THR A 39 12.66 -1.51 15.03
C THR A 39 13.08 -0.39 15.98
N LYS A 40 12.11 0.50 16.33
CA LYS A 40 12.24 1.52 17.37
C LYS A 40 10.97 1.58 18.20
N GLY A 41 11.07 2.02 19.44
CA GLY A 41 9.90 2.33 20.26
C GLY A 41 9.06 3.46 19.68
N ARG A 42 7.78 3.53 20.05
CA ARG A 42 6.93 4.67 19.67
C ARG A 42 7.46 5.96 20.29
N ALA A 43 7.51 7.04 19.51
CA ALA A 43 7.73 8.38 20.04
C ALA A 43 6.49 8.87 20.80
N ALA A 44 6.68 9.91 21.61
CA ALA A 44 5.57 10.57 22.29
C ALA A 44 4.55 11.14 21.29
N LYS A 45 3.28 11.12 21.67
CA LYS A 45 2.19 11.72 20.89
C LYS A 45 2.13 13.25 21.03
N THR A 46 3.00 13.83 21.83
CA THR A 46 3.07 15.28 22.06
C THR A 46 3.15 16.05 20.75
N GLY A 47 2.33 17.10 20.62
CA GLY A 47 2.26 17.93 19.41
C GLY A 47 1.44 17.34 18.26
N TYR A 48 0.94 16.10 18.37
CA TYR A 48 0.07 15.53 17.35
C TYR A 48 -1.29 16.21 17.33
N THR A 49 -1.67 16.69 16.17
CA THR A 49 -3.06 17.00 15.78
C THR A 49 -3.26 16.60 14.33
N ARG A 50 -4.49 16.37 13.89
CA ARG A 50 -4.76 16.09 12.46
C ARG A 50 -4.32 17.25 11.56
N ALA A 51 -4.41 18.48 12.03
CA ALA A 51 -3.96 19.67 11.29
C ALA A 51 -2.46 19.65 10.94
N GLN A 52 -1.65 18.91 11.67
CA GLN A 52 -0.23 18.69 11.33
C GLN A 52 -0.02 17.95 10.00
N PHE A 53 -1.07 17.35 9.44
CA PHE A 53 -1.05 16.66 8.16
C PHE A 53 -1.67 17.47 7.02
N GLY A 54 -1.83 18.76 7.20
CA GLY A 54 -2.37 19.67 6.18
C GLY A 54 -3.89 19.64 6.04
N PRO A 55 -4.40 20.21 4.95
CA PRO A 55 -5.83 20.21 4.66
C PRO A 55 -6.39 18.79 4.53
N VAL A 56 -7.58 18.59 5.06
CA VAL A 56 -8.30 17.30 4.93
C VAL A 56 -8.68 17.11 3.46
N TRP A 57 -8.36 15.94 2.91
CA TRP A 57 -8.69 15.54 1.52
C TRP A 57 -8.15 16.50 0.46
N ALA A 58 -6.91 17.00 0.68
CA ALA A 58 -6.26 17.88 -0.28
C ALA A 58 -6.16 17.20 -1.66
N ASP A 59 -6.46 17.94 -2.71
CA ASP A 59 -6.22 17.56 -4.11
C ASP A 59 -4.69 17.59 -4.35
N VAL A 60 -4.01 16.47 -4.05
CA VAL A 60 -2.54 16.39 -4.10
C VAL A 60 -2.02 16.09 -5.50
N ASP A 61 -2.81 15.46 -6.34
CA ASP A 61 -2.49 15.11 -7.73
C ASP A 61 -2.97 16.18 -8.73
N ARG A 62 -3.75 17.18 -8.26
CA ARG A 62 -4.28 18.32 -9.02
C ARG A 62 -5.20 17.91 -10.15
N ASN A 63 -5.96 16.84 -9.95
CA ASN A 63 -6.97 16.39 -10.92
C ASN A 63 -8.27 17.19 -10.84
N GLY A 64 -8.43 18.06 -9.81
CA GLY A 64 -9.59 18.91 -9.56
C GLY A 64 -10.65 18.26 -8.68
N CYS A 65 -10.41 17.05 -8.18
CA CYS A 65 -11.24 16.36 -7.21
C CYS A 65 -10.55 16.34 -5.84
N ASP A 66 -11.30 16.21 -4.77
CA ASP A 66 -10.68 15.96 -3.46
C ASP A 66 -10.31 14.47 -3.33
N THR A 67 -9.23 14.20 -2.59
CA THR A 67 -8.70 12.84 -2.42
C THR A 67 -9.75 11.85 -1.88
N ARG A 68 -10.72 12.29 -1.04
CA ARG A 68 -11.79 11.39 -0.58
C ARG A 68 -12.62 10.86 -1.75
N ASN A 69 -12.98 11.73 -2.68
CA ASN A 69 -13.76 11.33 -3.85
C ASN A 69 -12.94 10.47 -4.82
N ASP A 70 -11.64 10.72 -4.96
CA ASP A 70 -10.76 9.86 -5.74
C ASP A 70 -10.71 8.43 -5.20
N ILE A 71 -10.61 8.28 -3.86
CA ILE A 71 -10.63 6.97 -3.22
C ILE A 71 -12.00 6.30 -3.34
N LEU A 72 -13.10 7.04 -3.18
CA LEU A 72 -14.44 6.49 -3.41
C LEU A 72 -14.61 6.00 -4.85
N LYS A 73 -14.16 6.81 -5.83
CA LYS A 73 -14.18 6.45 -7.25
C LYS A 73 -13.31 5.22 -7.57
N ARG A 74 -12.20 5.03 -6.87
CA ARG A 74 -11.31 3.87 -7.06
C ARG A 74 -11.89 2.57 -6.47
N ASP A 75 -12.52 2.67 -5.29
CA ASP A 75 -12.85 1.51 -4.44
C ASP A 75 -14.31 1.07 -4.55
N LEU A 76 -15.20 1.91 -5.07
CA LEU A 76 -16.60 1.56 -5.31
C LEU A 76 -16.79 1.01 -6.73
N THR A 77 -17.89 0.29 -6.92
CA THR A 77 -18.45 -0.07 -8.22
C THR A 77 -19.82 0.59 -8.39
N ASP A 78 -20.32 0.65 -9.61
CA ASP A 78 -21.64 1.23 -9.94
C ASP A 78 -21.81 2.67 -9.41
N GLU A 79 -20.73 3.47 -9.54
CA GLU A 79 -20.69 4.82 -9.00
C GLU A 79 -21.62 5.76 -9.76
N VAL A 80 -22.41 6.51 -9.02
CA VAL A 80 -23.19 7.63 -9.52
C VAL A 80 -22.52 8.92 -9.07
N PHE A 81 -22.31 9.83 -10.01
CA PHE A 81 -21.68 11.12 -9.72
C PHE A 81 -22.70 12.25 -9.68
N ARG A 82 -22.43 13.22 -8.84
CA ARG A 82 -23.23 14.46 -8.81
C ARG A 82 -23.13 15.21 -10.12
N ALA A 83 -24.28 15.57 -10.69
CA ALA A 83 -24.33 16.34 -11.92
C ALA A 83 -23.53 17.65 -11.81
N LYS A 84 -22.87 18.05 -12.89
CA LYS A 84 -22.07 19.29 -13.00
C LYS A 84 -20.82 19.35 -12.11
N THR A 85 -20.33 18.23 -11.61
CA THR A 85 -19.08 18.15 -10.84
C THR A 85 -17.90 17.58 -11.62
N ARG A 86 -18.04 17.36 -12.92
CA ARG A 86 -17.03 16.70 -13.77
C ARG A 86 -16.63 15.32 -13.23
N ASP A 87 -17.61 14.56 -12.74
CA ASP A 87 -17.44 13.23 -12.14
C ASP A 87 -16.46 13.21 -10.95
N CYS A 88 -16.34 14.33 -10.24
CA CYS A 88 -15.54 14.42 -9.02
C CYS A 88 -16.31 13.99 -7.77
N VAL A 89 -17.62 14.28 -7.68
CA VAL A 89 -18.35 14.00 -6.44
C VAL A 89 -19.15 12.72 -6.57
N VAL A 90 -18.71 11.67 -5.90
CA VAL A 90 -19.42 10.39 -5.83
C VAL A 90 -20.65 10.54 -4.93
N GLU A 91 -21.85 10.34 -5.47
CA GLU A 91 -23.14 10.37 -4.74
C GLU A 91 -23.51 9.01 -4.17
N SER A 92 -23.31 7.95 -4.93
CA SER A 92 -23.59 6.58 -4.50
C SER A 92 -22.69 5.58 -5.21
N GLY A 93 -22.69 4.35 -4.76
CA GLY A 93 -21.95 3.22 -5.33
C GLY A 93 -21.96 2.03 -4.39
N THR A 94 -21.35 0.95 -4.79
CA THR A 94 -21.30 -0.30 -4.05
C THR A 94 -19.85 -0.58 -3.61
N LEU A 95 -19.62 -0.75 -2.30
CA LEU A 95 -18.33 -1.15 -1.74
C LEU A 95 -18.34 -2.65 -1.41
N LEU A 96 -17.38 -3.41 -1.94
CA LEU A 96 -17.00 -4.68 -1.36
C LEU A 96 -15.93 -4.39 -0.29
N ASP A 97 -16.36 -4.33 0.98
CA ASP A 97 -15.49 -3.91 2.08
C ASP A 97 -14.30 -4.85 2.28
N PRO A 98 -13.05 -4.38 2.11
CA PRO A 98 -11.87 -5.23 2.25
C PRO A 98 -11.65 -5.72 3.68
N PHE A 99 -12.22 -5.05 4.69
CA PHE A 99 -12.02 -5.45 6.08
C PHE A 99 -12.95 -6.57 6.54
N SER A 100 -14.17 -6.66 5.99
CA SER A 100 -15.15 -7.67 6.38
C SER A 100 -15.55 -8.64 5.27
N GLY A 101 -15.38 -8.24 4.01
CA GLY A 101 -15.92 -8.96 2.84
C GLY A 101 -17.40 -8.70 2.61
N GLU A 102 -18.03 -7.80 3.37
CA GLU A 102 -19.43 -7.44 3.20
C GLU A 102 -19.60 -6.46 2.02
N THR A 103 -20.73 -6.57 1.34
CA THR A 103 -21.15 -5.59 0.34
C THR A 103 -21.95 -4.48 1.03
N ILE A 104 -21.55 -3.22 0.81
CA ILE A 104 -22.17 -2.04 1.42
C ILE A 104 -22.60 -1.08 0.32
N ASN A 105 -23.87 -0.72 0.30
CA ASN A 105 -24.39 0.31 -0.59
C ASN A 105 -24.08 1.68 0.01
N PHE A 106 -23.17 2.41 -0.60
CA PHE A 106 -22.84 3.78 -0.23
C PHE A 106 -23.85 4.74 -0.84
N VAL A 107 -24.38 5.63 -0.01
CA VAL A 107 -25.15 6.80 -0.43
C VAL A 107 -24.62 8.00 0.33
N ARG A 108 -24.25 9.07 -0.38
CA ARG A 108 -23.76 10.29 0.25
C ARG A 108 -24.86 10.97 1.06
N GLY A 109 -24.58 11.29 2.31
CA GLY A 109 -25.53 11.93 3.20
C GLY A 109 -24.94 12.16 4.59
N ASN A 110 -25.65 12.89 5.45
CA ASN A 110 -25.14 13.28 6.77
C ASN A 110 -24.94 12.06 7.72
N THR A 111 -25.76 11.03 7.58
CA THR A 111 -25.70 9.79 8.38
C THR A 111 -25.13 8.63 7.59
N SER A 112 -25.61 8.39 6.37
CA SER A 112 -25.22 7.26 5.52
C SER A 112 -23.75 7.29 5.08
N SER A 113 -23.13 8.47 4.96
CA SER A 113 -21.69 8.57 4.71
C SER A 113 -20.81 8.00 5.83
N MET A 114 -21.38 7.70 6.99
CA MET A 114 -20.68 7.04 8.09
C MET A 114 -20.52 5.53 7.88
N ASP A 115 -21.34 4.92 7.01
CA ASP A 115 -21.27 3.49 6.72
C ASP A 115 -20.02 3.13 5.90
N VAL A 116 -19.57 4.06 5.03
CA VAL A 116 -18.30 3.96 4.28
C VAL A 116 -17.41 5.14 4.62
N GLN A 117 -16.27 4.86 5.22
CA GLN A 117 -15.26 5.85 5.58
C GLN A 117 -13.98 5.59 4.78
N ILE A 118 -13.15 6.62 4.62
CA ILE A 118 -11.79 6.44 4.10
C ILE A 118 -10.85 6.26 5.29
N ASP A 119 -10.28 5.07 5.38
CA ASP A 119 -9.27 4.72 6.38
C ASP A 119 -7.88 5.15 5.92
N HIS A 120 -7.07 5.60 6.88
CA HIS A 120 -5.62 5.67 6.71
C HIS A 120 -5.02 4.34 7.18
N VAL A 121 -4.55 3.50 6.25
CA VAL A 121 -3.98 2.16 6.55
C VAL A 121 -2.89 2.25 7.62
N ILE A 122 -2.03 3.28 7.53
CA ILE A 122 -1.22 3.77 8.63
C ILE A 122 -1.92 4.99 9.23
N ALA A 123 -2.60 4.80 10.34
CA ALA A 123 -3.32 5.88 11.03
C ALA A 123 -2.39 7.07 11.30
N LEU A 124 -2.88 8.31 11.11
CA LEU A 124 -2.04 9.51 11.21
C LEU A 124 -1.36 9.66 12.59
N SER A 125 -2.06 9.26 13.66
CA SER A 125 -1.49 9.24 15.02
C SER A 125 -0.38 8.19 15.14
N ASN A 126 -0.53 7.01 14.54
CA ASN A 126 0.53 6.00 14.48
C ASN A 126 1.71 6.50 13.64
N ALA A 127 1.44 7.07 12.47
CA ALA A 127 2.48 7.66 11.61
C ALA A 127 3.29 8.72 12.38
N TRP A 128 2.61 9.62 13.13
CA TRP A 128 3.28 10.60 13.98
C TRP A 128 4.27 9.94 14.93
N GLN A 129 3.80 8.97 15.72
CA GLN A 129 4.60 8.26 16.72
C GLN A 129 5.67 7.34 16.12
N THR A 130 5.64 7.08 14.82
CA THR A 130 6.61 6.24 14.11
C THR A 130 7.45 7.02 13.09
N GLY A 131 7.52 8.35 13.21
CA GLY A 131 8.48 9.16 12.45
C GLY A 131 7.92 10.36 11.72
N ALA A 132 6.60 10.42 11.44
CA ALA A 132 6.02 11.52 10.67
C ALA A 132 6.17 12.90 11.33
N PHE A 133 6.40 12.97 12.65
CA PHE A 133 6.70 14.24 13.32
C PHE A 133 7.99 14.90 12.83
N LYS A 134 8.88 14.15 12.17
CA LYS A 134 10.14 14.64 11.59
C LYS A 134 9.97 15.09 10.13
N LEU A 135 8.88 14.72 9.49
CA LEU A 135 8.60 15.09 8.12
C LEU A 135 8.19 16.57 8.03
N SER A 136 8.43 17.17 6.88
CA SER A 136 7.86 18.50 6.56
C SER A 136 6.34 18.44 6.48
N ILE A 137 5.68 19.57 6.59
CA ILE A 137 4.22 19.65 6.40
C ILE A 137 3.80 19.13 5.02
N LYS A 138 4.59 19.39 3.97
CA LYS A 138 4.35 18.88 2.61
C LYS A 138 4.36 17.36 2.56
N GLU A 139 5.35 16.72 3.17
CA GLU A 139 5.45 15.26 3.21
C GLU A 139 4.34 14.64 4.05
N ARG A 140 3.96 15.26 5.19
CA ARG A 140 2.81 14.79 5.99
C ARG A 140 1.49 14.94 5.24
N THR A 141 1.30 16.03 4.48
CA THR A 141 0.12 16.20 3.63
C THR A 141 0.07 15.15 2.53
N ALA A 142 1.21 14.84 1.91
CA ALA A 142 1.31 13.76 0.93
C ALA A 142 0.94 12.41 1.57
N LEU A 143 1.50 12.06 2.73
CA LEU A 143 1.17 10.82 3.45
C LEU A 143 -0.32 10.70 3.78
N ALA A 144 -0.95 11.79 4.19
CA ALA A 144 -2.36 11.81 4.57
C ALA A 144 -3.32 11.68 3.37
N ASN A 145 -2.85 12.01 2.18
CA ASN A 145 -3.64 11.98 0.95
C ASN A 145 -3.08 11.00 -0.10
N ASP A 146 -2.19 10.09 0.32
CA ASP A 146 -1.61 9.09 -0.56
C ASP A 146 -2.62 7.96 -0.84
N PRO A 147 -2.97 7.68 -2.11
CA PRO A 147 -3.83 6.55 -2.46
C PRO A 147 -3.34 5.21 -1.90
N LEU A 148 -2.01 5.02 -1.74
CA LEU A 148 -1.45 3.84 -1.11
C LEU A 148 -1.82 3.73 0.37
N ASN A 149 -1.96 4.86 1.08
CA ASN A 149 -2.34 4.90 2.49
C ASN A 149 -3.85 4.95 2.73
N LEU A 150 -4.67 5.04 1.70
CA LEU A 150 -6.10 5.28 1.81
C LEU A 150 -6.92 4.12 1.26
N LEU A 151 -7.99 3.74 1.98
CA LEU A 151 -8.96 2.71 1.57
C LEU A 151 -10.37 3.12 1.97
N ALA A 152 -11.33 2.93 1.07
CA ALA A 152 -12.75 2.94 1.45
C ALA A 152 -13.07 1.65 2.20
N VAL A 153 -13.64 1.78 3.40
CA VAL A 153 -13.89 0.65 4.30
C VAL A 153 -15.18 0.85 5.09
N LYS A 154 -15.69 -0.24 5.70
CA LYS A 154 -16.81 -0.21 6.64
C LYS A 154 -16.48 0.72 7.82
N GLY A 155 -17.27 1.78 7.99
CA GLY A 155 -16.99 2.84 8.96
C GLY A 155 -16.88 2.34 10.41
N ARG A 156 -17.72 1.35 10.80
CA ARG A 156 -17.61 0.72 12.11
C ARG A 156 -16.25 0.04 12.35
N LEU A 157 -15.70 -0.63 11.35
CA LEU A 157 -14.39 -1.30 11.46
C LEU A 157 -13.25 -0.29 11.49
N ASN A 158 -13.37 0.81 10.73
CA ASN A 158 -12.43 1.93 10.81
C ASN A 158 -12.42 2.55 12.23
N SER A 159 -13.60 2.76 12.81
CA SER A 159 -13.72 3.27 14.19
C SER A 159 -13.11 2.30 15.22
N GLN A 160 -13.28 0.98 15.05
CA GLN A 160 -12.67 -0.03 15.90
C GLN A 160 -11.15 -0.09 15.76
N LYS A 161 -10.62 0.10 14.55
CA LYS A 161 -9.18 0.17 14.29
C LYS A 161 -8.54 1.37 15.02
N GLY A 162 -9.18 2.53 14.95
CA GLY A 162 -8.65 3.75 15.56
C GLY A 162 -7.23 4.08 15.06
N ASP A 163 -6.27 4.22 15.99
CA ASP A 163 -4.85 4.40 15.68
C ASP A 163 -4.00 3.12 15.83
N GLY A 164 -4.68 1.95 15.79
CA GLY A 164 -4.04 0.63 15.88
C GLY A 164 -3.09 0.35 14.72
N ASP A 165 -2.04 -0.40 15.05
CA ASP A 165 -1.12 -1.04 14.11
C ASP A 165 -1.40 -2.54 13.99
N ALA A 166 -0.60 -3.27 13.20
CA ALA A 166 -0.77 -4.71 13.00
C ALA A 166 -0.67 -5.56 14.28
N ALA A 167 -0.07 -5.04 15.37
CA ALA A 167 -0.01 -5.73 16.65
C ALA A 167 -1.31 -5.62 17.45
N THR A 168 -2.07 -4.54 17.22
CA THR A 168 -3.24 -4.20 18.04
C THR A 168 -4.55 -4.37 17.29
N TRP A 169 -4.53 -4.30 15.98
CA TRP A 169 -5.71 -4.50 15.14
C TRP A 169 -5.36 -5.10 13.77
N LEU A 170 -6.19 -6.02 13.33
CA LEU A 170 -6.14 -6.61 11.98
C LEU A 170 -7.56 -6.73 11.43
N PRO A 171 -7.77 -6.64 10.11
CA PRO A 171 -9.06 -6.88 9.49
C PRO A 171 -9.68 -8.21 9.94
N PRO A 172 -10.98 -8.25 10.27
CA PRO A 172 -11.69 -9.50 10.56
C PRO A 172 -11.56 -10.52 9.41
N LEU A 173 -11.65 -10.05 8.16
CA LEU A 173 -11.47 -10.87 6.97
C LEU A 173 -10.02 -11.36 6.88
N LYS A 174 -9.80 -12.63 7.26
CA LYS A 174 -8.46 -13.21 7.34
C LYS A 174 -7.74 -13.26 5.99
N SER A 175 -8.47 -13.50 4.89
CA SER A 175 -7.90 -13.54 3.54
C SER A 175 -7.30 -12.20 3.09
N TYR A 176 -7.77 -11.06 3.62
CA TYR A 176 -7.25 -9.74 3.30
C TYR A 176 -6.01 -9.35 4.13
N ARG A 177 -5.68 -10.06 5.20
CA ARG A 177 -4.61 -9.64 6.13
C ARG A 177 -3.24 -9.57 5.48
N CYS A 178 -2.95 -10.44 4.52
CA CYS A 178 -1.69 -10.39 3.78
C CYS A 178 -1.56 -9.09 2.96
N ASP A 179 -2.62 -8.71 2.24
CA ASP A 179 -2.68 -7.46 1.47
C ASP A 179 -2.59 -6.24 2.37
N TYR A 180 -3.32 -6.26 3.48
CA TYR A 180 -3.33 -5.18 4.46
C TYR A 180 -1.94 -4.93 5.05
N VAL A 181 -1.25 -6.00 5.50
CA VAL A 181 0.09 -5.91 6.09
C VAL A 181 1.13 -5.49 5.04
N ALA A 182 1.07 -6.05 3.83
CA ALA A 182 1.97 -5.65 2.75
C ALA A 182 1.80 -4.16 2.40
N ARG A 183 0.57 -3.66 2.39
CA ARG A 183 0.27 -2.23 2.17
C ARG A 183 0.82 -1.36 3.30
N GLN A 184 0.67 -1.77 4.56
CA GLN A 184 1.26 -1.04 5.69
C GLN A 184 2.78 -0.94 5.58
N ILE A 185 3.45 -2.01 5.18
CA ILE A 185 4.90 -2.02 4.96
C ILE A 185 5.26 -1.04 3.85
N ALA A 186 4.58 -1.10 2.71
CA ALA A 186 4.84 -0.21 1.58
C ALA A 186 4.72 1.27 1.96
N VAL A 187 3.64 1.66 2.66
CA VAL A 187 3.44 3.04 3.15
C VAL A 187 4.58 3.46 4.09
N LYS A 188 4.92 2.63 5.07
CA LYS A 188 5.98 2.98 6.02
C LYS A 188 7.33 3.14 5.34
N LEU A 189 7.67 2.31 4.37
CA LEU A 189 8.91 2.43 3.61
C LEU A 189 8.93 3.71 2.77
N LYS A 190 7.84 4.00 2.04
CA LYS A 190 7.69 5.19 1.21
C LYS A 190 7.94 6.48 1.99
N TYR A 191 7.42 6.56 3.22
CA TYR A 191 7.53 7.74 4.09
C TYR A 191 8.62 7.62 5.16
N LYS A 192 9.50 6.61 5.08
CA LYS A 192 10.61 6.40 6.02
C LYS A 192 10.16 6.35 7.49
N LEU A 193 8.97 5.81 7.73
CA LEU A 193 8.45 5.55 9.07
C LEU A 193 9.07 4.26 9.60
N TRP A 194 9.33 4.21 10.90
CA TRP A 194 9.88 2.99 11.51
C TRP A 194 8.77 2.05 11.99
N PHE A 195 9.16 0.81 12.23
CA PHE A 195 8.32 -0.23 12.82
C PHE A 195 8.60 -0.36 14.31
N THR A 196 7.58 -0.69 15.11
CA THR A 196 7.80 -1.14 16.47
C THR A 196 8.08 -2.65 16.49
N ALA A 197 8.71 -3.17 17.54
CA ALA A 197 9.00 -4.60 17.62
C ALA A 197 7.70 -5.45 17.60
N PRO A 198 6.64 -5.16 18.39
CA PRO A 198 5.39 -5.91 18.33
C PRO A 198 4.70 -5.83 16.96
N GLU A 199 4.73 -4.65 16.31
CA GLU A 199 4.17 -4.46 14.96
C GLU A 199 4.89 -5.35 13.95
N LYS A 200 6.24 -5.32 13.93
CA LYS A 200 7.06 -6.16 13.05
C LYS A 200 6.78 -7.64 13.27
N GLU A 201 6.74 -8.10 14.51
CA GLU A 201 6.44 -9.50 14.86
C GLU A 201 5.06 -9.94 14.36
N ALA A 202 4.05 -9.08 14.51
CA ALA A 202 2.70 -9.36 13.99
C ALA A 202 2.68 -9.46 12.47
N MET A 203 3.36 -8.52 11.77
CA MET A 203 3.47 -8.52 10.32
C MET A 203 4.18 -9.78 9.79
N VAL A 204 5.31 -10.15 10.39
CA VAL A 204 6.05 -11.38 10.03
C VAL A 204 5.17 -12.62 10.23
N ARG A 205 4.45 -12.71 11.35
CA ARG A 205 3.53 -13.84 11.61
C ARG A 205 2.45 -13.97 10.54
N ILE A 206 1.87 -12.86 10.08
CA ILE A 206 0.86 -12.87 9.01
C ILE A 206 1.50 -13.28 7.68
N LEU A 207 2.63 -12.66 7.30
CA LEU A 207 3.27 -12.89 6.00
C LEU A 207 3.86 -14.30 5.86
N LYS A 208 4.16 -14.99 6.94
CA LYS A 208 4.52 -16.43 6.91
C LYS A 208 3.40 -17.32 6.35
N SER A 209 2.13 -16.87 6.40
CA SER A 209 1.02 -17.60 5.77
C SER A 209 0.86 -17.29 4.27
N CYS A 210 1.61 -16.31 3.73
CA CYS A 210 1.58 -15.88 2.34
C CYS A 210 2.99 -15.42 1.89
N PRO A 211 4.00 -16.29 1.90
CA PRO A 211 5.42 -15.93 1.75
C PRO A 211 5.74 -15.25 0.41
N GLU A 212 4.96 -15.54 -0.63
CA GLU A 212 5.12 -14.96 -1.97
C GLU A 212 4.48 -13.57 -2.13
N LYS A 213 3.85 -13.05 -1.07
CA LYS A 213 3.21 -11.73 -1.14
C LYS A 213 4.24 -10.64 -1.40
N VAL A 214 4.05 -9.90 -2.48
CA VAL A 214 4.86 -8.72 -2.80
C VAL A 214 4.24 -7.43 -2.25
N LEU A 215 5.05 -6.40 -2.12
CA LEU A 215 4.54 -5.08 -1.76
C LEU A 215 3.69 -4.50 -2.91
N PRO A 216 2.55 -3.86 -2.61
CA PRO A 216 1.80 -3.15 -3.62
C PRO A 216 2.65 -2.00 -4.17
N LYS A 217 2.54 -1.76 -5.47
CA LYS A 217 3.08 -0.58 -6.14
C LYS A 217 2.06 0.55 -6.07
N ASP A 218 2.53 1.79 -6.16
CA ASP A 218 1.68 2.99 -6.31
C ASP A 218 0.84 2.93 -7.59
#